data_00d33b3e9feace5c97e33ffad791aeb5
#
_entry.id   00d33b3e9feace5c97e33ffad791aeb5
#
_cell.length_a   1.000
_cell.length_b   1.000
_cell.length_c   1.000
_cell.angle_alpha   90.00
_cell.angle_beta   90.00
_cell.angle_gamma   90.00
#
_symmetry.space_group_name_H-M   'P 1'
#
loop_
_entity.id
_entity.type
_entity.pdbx_description
1 polymer ?
#
loop_
_entity_poly.entity_id
_entity_poly.type
_entity_poly.pdbx_seq_one_letter_code
_entity_poly.pdbx_strand_id
1 'polypeptide(L)'
;MAALLYGELPEFPFLLADMGTNGEFVLALDKERSFIASVPLGPSLEGIGLRYGGVADTGSVSGFRLGPFGLSPVVIGNTEPKRICGTGYLSLLDALLRTGFLDATGRLASASVSPLAARLLGTVERGAAGWSLPLPGGMELAGADVEEILKVKAAFSLALESLLATSGLESRALARVCLGGALGEHMPETALERLGFLPQGLQARAVAEGNTSLRGAALLLTRPELRERLVRWSSGCTLVDLAARPDFTALYMRHMVFG
;
A
#
# COMPACT_ATOMS: atom_id res chain seq x y z
N MET A 1 -6.24 10.65 12.27
CA MET A 1 -7.45 10.47 13.11
C MET A 1 -8.18 11.75 13.44
N ALA A 2 -7.52 12.81 13.95
CA ALA A 2 -8.21 14.07 14.27
C ALA A 2 -9.02 14.65 13.09
N ALA A 3 -8.49 14.59 11.87
CA ALA A 3 -9.17 15.06 10.67
C ALA A 3 -10.50 14.32 10.40
N LEU A 4 -10.57 13.03 10.73
CA LEU A 4 -11.81 12.24 10.58
C LEU A 4 -12.76 12.43 11.76
N LEU A 5 -12.27 12.45 13.00
CA LEU A 5 -13.12 12.63 14.20
C LEU A 5 -13.85 13.97 14.24
N TYR A 6 -13.26 15.02 13.65
CA TYR A 6 -13.77 16.40 13.71
C TYR A 6 -14.19 16.95 12.34
N GLY A 7 -14.09 16.13 11.29
CA GLY A 7 -14.70 16.34 9.99
C GLY A 7 -15.99 15.53 9.83
N GLU A 8 -16.21 15.00 8.64
CA GLU A 8 -17.27 14.00 8.42
C GLU A 8 -16.76 12.63 8.87
N LEU A 9 -17.33 12.10 9.94
CA LEU A 9 -17.04 10.75 10.40
C LEU A 9 -17.43 9.73 9.32
N PRO A 10 -16.54 8.80 8.96
CA PRO A 10 -16.91 7.66 8.12
C PRO A 10 -18.01 6.82 8.78
N GLU A 11 -18.72 6.05 7.98
CA GLU A 11 -19.64 5.03 8.46
C GLU A 11 -18.88 3.94 9.22
N PHE A 12 -19.39 3.57 10.40
CA PHE A 12 -18.80 2.51 11.22
C PHE A 12 -19.27 1.11 10.79
N PRO A 13 -18.45 0.08 11.01
CA PRO A 13 -17.05 0.15 11.40
C PRO A 13 -16.14 0.59 10.25
N PHE A 14 -15.10 1.35 10.55
CA PHE A 14 -14.14 1.75 9.51
C PHE A 14 -12.68 1.49 9.92
N LEU A 15 -11.85 1.30 8.91
CA LEU A 15 -10.40 1.28 9.02
C LEU A 15 -9.84 2.62 8.50
N LEU A 16 -8.97 3.26 9.27
CA LEU A 16 -8.04 4.27 8.77
C LEU A 16 -6.65 3.65 8.71
N ALA A 17 -6.01 3.72 7.56
CA ALA A 17 -4.60 3.40 7.38
C ALA A 17 -3.88 4.65 6.86
N ASP A 18 -3.06 5.28 7.69
CA ASP A 18 -2.18 6.38 7.30
C ASP A 18 -0.83 5.78 6.88
N MET A 19 -0.50 5.91 5.59
CA MET A 19 0.60 5.18 4.96
C MET A 19 1.77 6.12 4.69
N GLY A 20 2.79 6.01 5.53
CA GLY A 20 4.09 6.66 5.39
C GLY A 20 5.22 5.64 5.60
N THR A 21 6.39 6.10 6.04
CA THR A 21 7.50 5.23 6.45
C THR A 21 7.07 4.25 7.56
N ASN A 22 6.18 4.69 8.44
CA ASN A 22 5.38 3.83 9.29
C ASN A 22 3.94 3.80 8.78
N GLY A 23 3.24 2.70 9.03
CA GLY A 23 1.81 2.59 8.87
C GLY A 23 1.12 2.75 10.22
N GLU A 24 0.29 3.76 10.37
CA GLU A 24 -0.57 3.95 11.53
C GLU A 24 -2.00 3.54 11.19
N PHE A 25 -2.51 2.59 11.97
CA PHE A 25 -3.81 1.99 11.72
C PHE A 25 -4.77 2.28 12.86
N VAL A 26 -6.00 2.62 12.50
CA VAL A 26 -7.11 2.75 13.45
C VAL A 26 -8.30 1.97 12.92
N LEU A 27 -8.71 0.95 13.64
CA LEU A 27 -9.96 0.24 13.41
C LEU A 27 -10.99 0.75 14.42
N ALA A 28 -11.95 1.55 13.97
CA ALA A 28 -13.03 2.07 14.79
C ALA A 28 -14.30 1.24 14.57
N LEU A 29 -14.77 0.59 15.63
CA LEU A 29 -16.02 -0.18 15.60
C LEU A 29 -17.25 0.73 15.77
N ASP A 30 -17.10 1.73 16.60
CA ASP A 30 -18.09 2.78 16.90
C ASP A 30 -17.37 4.01 17.48
N LYS A 31 -18.12 4.94 18.05
CA LYS A 31 -17.58 6.19 18.63
C LYS A 31 -16.71 5.98 19.88
N GLU A 32 -16.84 4.85 20.54
CA GLU A 32 -16.20 4.56 21.82
C GLU A 32 -15.12 3.50 21.73
N ARG A 33 -15.29 2.51 20.85
CA ARG A 33 -14.40 1.36 20.71
C ARG A 33 -13.53 1.48 19.49
N SER A 34 -12.24 1.64 19.71
CA SER A 34 -11.23 1.70 18.65
C SER A 34 -10.00 0.88 19.02
N PHE A 35 -9.42 0.25 18.01
CA PHE A 35 -8.18 -0.50 18.09
C PHE A 35 -7.13 0.21 17.26
N ILE A 36 -5.91 0.32 17.77
CA ILE A 36 -4.82 1.01 17.09
C ILE A 36 -3.62 0.09 16.97
N ALA A 37 -2.90 0.20 15.86
CA ALA A 37 -1.63 -0.48 15.63
C ALA A 37 -0.70 0.43 14.84
N SER A 38 0.60 0.23 15.02
CA SER A 38 1.64 0.83 14.19
C SER A 38 2.60 -0.25 13.74
N VAL A 39 3.07 -0.16 12.50
CA VAL A 39 4.02 -1.10 11.93
C VAL A 39 5.00 -0.35 11.02
N PRO A 40 6.31 -0.66 11.04
CA PRO A 40 7.22 -0.09 10.07
C PRO A 40 6.89 -0.65 8.68
N LEU A 41 6.48 0.22 7.75
CA LEU A 41 6.30 -0.13 6.34
C LEU A 41 7.61 0.01 5.57
N GLY A 42 8.51 0.87 6.05
CA GLY A 42 9.72 1.24 5.34
C GLY A 42 9.46 2.31 4.27
N PRO A 43 10.52 2.90 3.73
CA PRO A 43 10.40 4.04 2.81
C PRO A 43 10.21 3.61 1.35
N SER A 44 10.03 2.32 1.04
CA SER A 44 9.98 1.81 -0.34
C SER A 44 8.81 2.40 -1.14
N LEU A 45 7.66 2.62 -0.49
CA LEU A 45 6.53 3.27 -1.14
C LEU A 45 6.73 4.78 -1.35
N GLU A 46 7.72 5.37 -0.69
CA GLU A 46 8.20 6.72 -0.96
C GLU A 46 9.27 6.75 -2.08
N GLY A 47 9.58 5.58 -2.65
CA GLY A 47 10.56 5.39 -3.70
C GLY A 47 12.00 5.27 -3.20
N ILE A 48 12.22 5.12 -1.91
CA ILE A 48 13.56 4.97 -1.31
C ILE A 48 13.89 3.49 -1.17
N GLY A 49 15.11 3.11 -1.59
CA GLY A 49 15.56 1.71 -1.55
C GLY A 49 15.16 0.87 -2.76
N LEU A 50 14.38 1.43 -3.68
CA LEU A 50 14.07 0.83 -4.98
C LEU A 50 15.02 1.37 -6.06
N ARG A 51 15.39 0.54 -7.02
CA ARG A 51 16.46 0.83 -7.99
C ARG A 51 16.25 2.12 -8.79
N TYR A 52 15.05 2.33 -9.30
CA TYR A 52 14.63 3.57 -9.99
C TYR A 52 13.59 4.34 -9.19
N GLY A 53 13.55 4.12 -7.88
CA GLY A 53 12.59 4.74 -6.99
C GLY A 53 12.82 6.24 -6.82
N GLY A 54 11.74 6.98 -6.56
CA GLY A 54 11.82 8.41 -6.24
C GLY A 54 10.46 9.02 -5.94
N VAL A 55 10.51 10.29 -5.54
CA VAL A 55 9.31 11.06 -5.19
C VAL A 55 8.42 11.29 -6.41
N ALA A 56 7.13 11.49 -6.17
CA ALA A 56 6.13 11.74 -7.21
C ALA A 56 6.19 13.22 -7.66
N ASP A 57 7.07 13.52 -8.61
CA ASP A 57 7.23 14.83 -9.22
C ASP A 57 7.35 14.74 -10.75
N THR A 58 7.60 15.85 -11.43
CA THR A 58 7.77 15.89 -12.90
C THR A 58 8.86 14.93 -13.37
N GLY A 59 8.52 14.03 -14.30
CA GLY A 59 9.39 12.97 -14.80
C GLY A 59 9.27 11.66 -14.03
N SER A 60 8.48 11.58 -12.97
CA SER A 60 8.21 10.33 -12.28
C SER A 60 7.09 9.54 -12.98
N VAL A 61 7.30 8.24 -13.12
CA VAL A 61 6.26 7.31 -13.58
C VAL A 61 5.32 7.02 -12.41
N SER A 62 4.06 7.43 -12.53
CA SER A 62 3.02 7.21 -11.52
C SER A 62 2.15 5.99 -11.80
N GLY A 63 2.29 5.37 -12.96
CA GLY A 63 1.55 4.17 -13.32
C GLY A 63 2.04 3.57 -14.63
N PHE A 64 1.57 2.36 -14.91
CA PHE A 64 1.81 1.65 -16.16
C PHE A 64 0.49 1.16 -16.75
N ARG A 65 0.32 1.36 -18.05
CA ARG A 65 -0.81 0.84 -18.81
C ARG A 65 -0.37 -0.39 -19.61
N LEU A 66 -1.16 -1.43 -19.54
CA LEU A 66 -1.01 -2.59 -20.41
C LEU A 66 -1.61 -2.28 -21.77
N GLY A 67 -0.80 -2.45 -22.81
CA GLY A 67 -1.23 -2.35 -24.19
C GLY A 67 -0.87 -3.61 -24.98
N PRO A 68 -1.32 -3.71 -26.24
CA PRO A 68 -0.99 -4.86 -27.10
C PRO A 68 0.51 -5.06 -27.32
N PHE A 69 1.26 -3.98 -27.20
CA PHE A 69 2.70 -3.97 -27.47
C PHE A 69 3.59 -4.02 -26.21
N GLY A 70 2.99 -3.99 -25.02
CA GLY A 70 3.71 -4.03 -23.76
C GLY A 70 3.23 -3.03 -22.72
N LEU A 71 4.14 -2.62 -21.85
CA LEU A 71 3.93 -1.65 -20.80
C LEU A 71 4.20 -0.23 -21.31
N SER A 72 3.28 0.69 -21.07
CA SER A 72 3.43 2.11 -21.37
C SER A 72 3.39 2.92 -20.07
N PRO A 73 4.43 3.73 -19.76
CA PRO A 73 4.46 4.51 -18.54
C PRO A 73 3.49 5.69 -18.59
N VAL A 74 2.91 6.01 -17.43
CA VAL A 74 2.17 7.27 -17.19
C VAL A 74 3.11 8.19 -16.43
N VAL A 75 3.59 9.25 -17.08
CA VAL A 75 4.62 10.12 -16.54
C VAL A 75 4.00 11.44 -16.07
N ILE A 76 4.30 11.85 -14.84
CA ILE A 76 3.88 13.13 -14.30
C ILE A 76 4.53 14.26 -15.11
N GLY A 77 3.72 15.20 -15.57
CA GLY A 77 4.17 16.34 -16.40
C GLY A 77 4.37 16.00 -17.87
N ASN A 78 4.05 14.77 -18.32
CA ASN A 78 4.20 14.31 -19.71
C ASN A 78 5.60 14.56 -20.30
N THR A 79 6.63 14.33 -19.50
CA THR A 79 8.05 14.47 -19.87
C THR A 79 8.72 13.11 -20.03
N GLU A 80 10.00 13.08 -20.32
CA GLU A 80 10.81 11.86 -20.32
C GLU A 80 10.79 11.19 -18.92
N PRO A 81 10.57 9.86 -18.83
CA PRO A 81 10.59 9.14 -17.58
C PRO A 81 12.00 9.08 -17.00
N LYS A 82 12.14 9.39 -15.72
CA LYS A 82 13.43 9.45 -15.01
C LYS A 82 13.50 8.52 -13.79
N ARG A 83 12.33 8.24 -13.20
CA ARG A 83 12.18 7.44 -11.97
C ARG A 83 10.77 6.89 -11.89
N ILE A 84 10.55 6.00 -10.93
CA ILE A 84 9.23 5.40 -10.67
C ILE A 84 8.84 5.75 -9.23
N CYS A 85 7.70 6.38 -9.01
CA CYS A 85 7.21 6.61 -7.65
C CYS A 85 6.49 5.38 -7.10
N GLY A 86 6.19 5.37 -5.80
CA GLY A 86 5.58 4.21 -5.13
C GLY A 86 4.31 3.71 -5.82
N THR A 87 3.42 4.62 -6.21
CA THR A 87 2.20 4.27 -6.95
C THR A 87 2.51 3.68 -8.34
N GLY A 88 3.57 4.14 -8.98
CA GLY A 88 4.08 3.58 -10.22
C GLY A 88 4.53 2.13 -10.07
N TYR A 89 5.26 1.81 -8.99
CA TYR A 89 5.65 0.43 -8.69
C TYR A 89 4.43 -0.46 -8.41
N LEU A 90 3.46 0.01 -7.61
CA LEU A 90 2.23 -0.75 -7.36
C LEU A 90 1.45 -1.02 -8.65
N SER A 91 1.32 0.00 -9.52
CA SER A 91 0.69 -0.16 -10.83
C SER A 91 1.44 -1.12 -11.74
N LEU A 92 2.78 -1.10 -11.72
CA LEU A 92 3.63 -2.01 -12.47
C LEU A 92 3.43 -3.46 -12.01
N LEU A 93 3.50 -3.70 -10.70
CA LEU A 93 3.32 -5.03 -10.12
C LEU A 93 1.92 -5.58 -10.37
N ASP A 94 0.87 -4.76 -10.26
CA ASP A 94 -0.49 -5.15 -10.66
C ASP A 94 -0.54 -5.59 -12.12
N ALA A 95 0.06 -4.83 -13.01
CA ALA A 95 0.12 -5.17 -14.43
C ALA A 95 0.86 -6.50 -14.69
N LEU A 96 1.99 -6.73 -14.01
CA LEU A 96 2.79 -7.93 -14.16
C LEU A 96 2.10 -9.18 -13.58
N LEU A 97 1.39 -9.06 -12.48
CA LEU A 97 0.53 -10.13 -11.93
C LEU A 97 -0.63 -10.47 -12.88
N ARG A 98 -1.31 -9.46 -13.40
CA ARG A 98 -2.43 -9.65 -14.35
C ARG A 98 -2.01 -10.35 -15.62
N THR A 99 -0.80 -10.13 -16.10
CA THR A 99 -0.27 -10.80 -17.31
C THR A 99 0.20 -12.22 -17.03
N GLY A 100 0.46 -12.57 -15.76
CA GLY A 100 1.12 -13.80 -15.39
C GLY A 100 2.63 -13.78 -15.65
N PHE A 101 3.25 -12.59 -15.68
CA PHE A 101 4.70 -12.43 -15.69
C PHE A 101 5.31 -12.76 -14.32
N LEU A 102 4.65 -12.32 -13.24
CA LEU A 102 4.94 -12.70 -11.87
C LEU A 102 3.88 -13.67 -11.36
N ASP A 103 4.31 -14.60 -10.53
CA ASP A 103 3.41 -15.41 -9.70
C ASP A 103 3.05 -14.68 -8.38
N ALA A 104 2.16 -15.26 -7.59
CA ALA A 104 1.75 -14.68 -6.32
C ALA A 104 2.91 -14.53 -5.32
N THR A 105 4.01 -15.25 -5.46
CA THR A 105 5.20 -15.10 -4.61
C THR A 105 6.14 -13.97 -5.07
N GLY A 106 5.78 -13.25 -6.14
CA GLY A 106 6.60 -12.19 -6.72
C GLY A 106 7.77 -12.70 -7.55
N ARG A 107 7.81 -13.98 -7.86
CA ARG A 107 8.83 -14.59 -8.73
C ARG A 107 8.37 -14.58 -10.17
N LEU A 108 9.35 -14.68 -11.08
CA LEU A 108 9.05 -14.90 -12.49
C LEU A 108 8.25 -16.18 -12.64
N ALA A 109 7.12 -16.11 -13.36
CA ALA A 109 6.31 -17.29 -13.61
C ALA A 109 7.12 -18.37 -14.37
N SER A 110 6.97 -19.62 -13.96
CA SER A 110 7.63 -20.76 -14.57
C SER A 110 7.11 -21.10 -15.97
N ALA A 111 5.87 -20.71 -16.27
CA ALA A 111 5.24 -20.84 -17.58
C ALA A 111 4.49 -19.56 -17.90
N SER A 112 4.59 -19.08 -19.14
CA SER A 112 3.85 -17.91 -19.58
C SER A 112 2.37 -18.25 -19.78
N VAL A 113 1.49 -17.50 -19.09
CA VAL A 113 0.04 -17.65 -19.20
C VAL A 113 -0.57 -16.72 -20.26
N SER A 114 0.22 -15.81 -20.82
CA SER A 114 -0.21 -14.90 -21.87
C SER A 114 0.90 -14.61 -22.88
N PRO A 115 0.56 -14.24 -24.13
CA PRO A 115 1.56 -13.83 -25.14
C PRO A 115 2.40 -12.63 -24.68
N LEU A 116 1.80 -11.72 -23.90
CA LEU A 116 2.52 -10.58 -23.35
C LEU A 116 3.50 -10.99 -22.25
N ALA A 117 3.12 -11.91 -21.36
CA ALA A 117 4.05 -12.46 -20.36
C ALA A 117 5.22 -13.16 -21.04
N ALA A 118 4.98 -13.97 -22.08
CA ALA A 118 6.03 -14.63 -22.85
C ALA A 118 7.02 -13.62 -23.44
N ARG A 119 6.52 -12.53 -24.03
CA ARG A 119 7.35 -11.46 -24.59
C ARG A 119 8.19 -10.78 -23.50
N LEU A 120 7.59 -10.39 -22.38
CA LEU A 120 8.29 -9.76 -21.27
C LEU A 120 9.34 -10.71 -20.67
N LEU A 121 9.02 -11.98 -20.48
CA LEU A 121 9.99 -12.98 -20.01
C LEU A 121 11.18 -13.13 -20.95
N GLY A 122 10.97 -12.98 -22.27
CA GLY A 122 12.03 -12.99 -23.28
C GLY A 122 12.99 -11.79 -23.22
N THR A 123 12.61 -10.69 -22.55
CA THR A 123 13.47 -9.51 -22.37
C THR A 123 14.17 -9.47 -21.01
N VAL A 124 13.88 -10.43 -20.12
CA VAL A 124 14.48 -10.48 -18.79
C VAL A 124 15.97 -10.72 -18.88
N GLU A 125 16.72 -9.85 -18.24
CA GLU A 125 18.15 -10.00 -18.04
C GLU A 125 18.44 -10.75 -16.74
N ARG A 126 19.46 -11.61 -16.74
CA ARG A 126 19.85 -12.39 -15.55
C ARG A 126 21.33 -12.17 -15.28
N GLY A 127 21.64 -11.83 -14.02
CA GLY A 127 23.00 -11.57 -13.57
C GLY A 127 23.24 -12.04 -12.13
N ALA A 128 24.39 -11.72 -11.59
CA ALA A 128 24.77 -12.08 -10.22
C ALA A 128 23.83 -11.47 -9.15
N ALA A 129 23.22 -10.33 -9.44
CA ALA A 129 22.26 -9.65 -8.56
C ALA A 129 20.81 -10.13 -8.73
N GLY A 130 20.58 -11.20 -9.50
CA GLY A 130 19.23 -11.71 -9.80
C GLY A 130 18.75 -11.34 -11.20
N TRP A 131 17.44 -11.16 -11.35
CA TRP A 131 16.83 -10.80 -12.63
C TRP A 131 16.41 -9.34 -12.66
N SER A 132 16.40 -8.76 -13.86
CA SER A 132 15.79 -7.46 -14.13
C SER A 132 14.96 -7.48 -15.41
N LEU A 133 13.88 -6.72 -15.40
CA LEU A 133 12.99 -6.48 -16.54
C LEU A 133 13.26 -5.05 -17.06
N PRO A 134 13.78 -4.89 -18.29
CA PRO A 134 13.89 -3.57 -18.91
C PRO A 134 12.53 -2.89 -19.06
N LEU A 135 12.49 -1.61 -18.71
CA LEU A 135 11.31 -0.76 -18.79
C LEU A 135 11.54 0.42 -19.74
N PRO A 136 10.45 1.04 -20.27
CA PRO A 136 10.58 2.25 -21.07
C PRO A 136 11.36 3.35 -20.33
N GLY A 137 12.15 4.14 -21.10
CA GLY A 137 12.98 5.21 -20.57
C GLY A 137 14.31 4.77 -19.96
N GLY A 138 14.79 3.55 -20.29
CA GLY A 138 16.08 3.04 -19.80
C GLY A 138 16.07 2.64 -18.33
N MET A 139 14.87 2.53 -17.75
CA MET A 139 14.68 2.00 -16.39
C MET A 139 14.58 0.48 -16.41
N GLU A 140 14.59 -0.12 -15.24
CA GLU A 140 14.36 -1.55 -15.06
C GLU A 140 13.65 -1.83 -13.72
N LEU A 141 12.93 -2.95 -13.65
CA LEU A 141 12.43 -3.53 -12.42
C LEU A 141 13.33 -4.69 -12.03
N ALA A 142 13.93 -4.66 -10.86
CA ALA A 142 14.70 -5.78 -10.32
C ALA A 142 13.83 -6.69 -9.43
N GLY A 143 14.21 -7.97 -9.33
CA GLY A 143 13.56 -8.88 -8.38
C GLY A 143 13.62 -8.41 -6.94
N ALA A 144 14.69 -7.72 -6.56
CA ALA A 144 14.84 -7.09 -5.25
C ALA A 144 13.79 -5.99 -4.99
N ASP A 145 13.43 -5.19 -6.01
CA ASP A 145 12.37 -4.18 -5.87
C ASP A 145 11.02 -4.83 -5.57
N VAL A 146 10.73 -5.97 -6.21
CA VAL A 146 9.50 -6.74 -5.95
C VAL A 146 9.46 -7.22 -4.51
N GLU A 147 10.59 -7.72 -4.00
CA GLU A 147 10.71 -8.19 -2.62
C GLU A 147 10.50 -7.05 -1.61
N GLU A 148 11.06 -5.87 -1.86
CA GLU A 148 10.85 -4.70 -1.00
C GLU A 148 9.36 -4.30 -0.92
N ILE A 149 8.63 -4.30 -2.03
CA ILE A 149 7.19 -4.03 -2.03
C ILE A 149 6.40 -5.14 -1.31
N LEU A 150 6.82 -6.41 -1.46
CA LEU A 150 6.20 -7.51 -0.71
C LEU A 150 6.37 -7.35 0.81
N LYS A 151 7.52 -6.87 1.28
CA LYS A 151 7.76 -6.58 2.71
C LYS A 151 6.77 -5.54 3.24
N VAL A 152 6.59 -4.45 2.49
CA VAL A 152 5.60 -3.40 2.83
C VAL A 152 4.20 -3.96 2.90
N LYS A 153 3.80 -4.72 1.87
CA LYS A 153 2.48 -5.37 1.79
C LYS A 153 2.29 -6.33 2.95
N ALA A 154 3.30 -7.14 3.28
CA ALA A 154 3.22 -8.08 4.39
C ALA A 154 3.02 -7.37 5.73
N ALA A 155 3.74 -6.29 5.98
CA ALA A 155 3.58 -5.48 7.18
C ALA A 155 2.17 -4.87 7.29
N PHE A 156 1.66 -4.31 6.19
CA PHE A 156 0.30 -3.77 6.12
C PHE A 156 -0.76 -4.84 6.43
N SER A 157 -0.66 -5.99 5.75
CA SER A 157 -1.64 -7.07 5.90
C SER A 157 -1.60 -7.70 7.30
N LEU A 158 -0.41 -7.81 7.89
CA LEU A 158 -0.20 -8.24 9.29
C LEU A 158 -0.94 -7.31 10.26
N ALA A 159 -0.79 -6.00 10.10
CA ALA A 159 -1.45 -5.01 10.95
C ALA A 159 -2.97 -5.11 10.83
N LEU A 160 -3.49 -5.15 9.61
CA LEU A 160 -4.93 -5.27 9.35
C LEU A 160 -5.51 -6.56 9.94
N GLU A 161 -4.89 -7.71 9.68
CA GLU A 161 -5.35 -9.00 10.21
C GLU A 161 -5.32 -9.01 11.74
N SER A 162 -4.29 -8.45 12.35
CA SER A 162 -4.17 -8.39 13.81
C SER A 162 -5.24 -7.52 14.45
N LEU A 163 -5.56 -6.38 13.84
CA LEU A 163 -6.65 -5.51 14.29
C LEU A 163 -8.01 -6.21 14.20
N LEU A 164 -8.28 -6.85 13.06
CA LEU A 164 -9.53 -7.58 12.85
C LEU A 164 -9.66 -8.74 13.85
N ALA A 165 -8.60 -9.53 14.02
CA ALA A 165 -8.60 -10.65 14.96
C ALA A 165 -8.80 -10.20 16.41
N THR A 166 -8.11 -9.13 16.85
CA THR A 166 -8.23 -8.62 18.22
C THR A 166 -9.61 -8.00 18.49
N SER A 167 -10.20 -7.34 17.50
CA SER A 167 -11.53 -6.74 17.63
C SER A 167 -12.68 -7.73 17.48
N GLY A 168 -12.41 -8.94 16.97
CA GLY A 168 -13.44 -9.93 16.62
C GLY A 168 -14.27 -9.53 15.39
N LEU A 169 -13.82 -8.54 14.61
CA LEU A 169 -14.53 -8.07 13.43
C LEU A 169 -14.10 -8.85 12.18
N GLU A 170 -15.05 -9.33 11.42
CA GLU A 170 -14.78 -9.87 10.09
C GLU A 170 -14.52 -8.74 9.07
N SER A 171 -13.58 -8.91 8.16
CA SER A 171 -13.23 -7.90 7.15
C SER A 171 -14.42 -7.43 6.33
N ARG A 172 -15.34 -8.34 6.00
CA ARG A 172 -16.59 -8.03 5.25
C ARG A 172 -17.54 -7.07 5.98
N ALA A 173 -17.40 -6.94 7.30
CA ALA A 173 -18.24 -6.05 8.10
C ALA A 173 -17.74 -4.58 8.10
N LEU A 174 -16.50 -4.33 7.61
CA LEU A 174 -16.01 -2.96 7.44
C LEU A 174 -16.91 -2.20 6.47
N ALA A 175 -17.47 -1.08 6.91
CA ALA A 175 -18.27 -0.21 6.06
C ALA A 175 -17.37 0.66 5.15
N ARG A 176 -16.19 1.08 5.66
CA ARG A 176 -15.25 1.94 4.93
C ARG A 176 -13.79 1.63 5.25
N VAL A 177 -12.93 1.83 4.27
CA VAL A 177 -11.46 1.83 4.41
C VAL A 177 -10.95 3.19 3.97
N CYS A 178 -10.43 3.97 4.91
CA CYS A 178 -9.87 5.30 4.68
C CYS A 178 -8.35 5.16 4.52
N LEU A 179 -7.83 5.50 3.34
CA LEU A 179 -6.40 5.48 3.05
C LEU A 179 -5.86 6.90 3.15
N GLY A 180 -5.06 7.15 4.16
CA GLY A 180 -4.40 8.43 4.42
C GLY A 180 -2.92 8.42 4.02
N GLY A 181 -2.29 9.59 4.18
CA GLY A 181 -0.88 9.80 3.82
C GLY A 181 -0.68 10.14 2.34
N ALA A 182 0.53 10.53 2.00
CA ALA A 182 0.85 10.91 0.62
C ALA A 182 0.65 9.78 -0.39
N LEU A 183 0.83 8.54 0.04
CA LEU A 183 0.61 7.37 -0.79
C LEU A 183 -0.88 7.05 -0.94
N GLY A 184 -1.65 7.15 0.15
CA GLY A 184 -3.09 6.86 0.13
C GLY A 184 -3.87 7.70 -0.87
N GLU A 185 -3.43 8.94 -1.12
CA GLU A 185 -4.07 9.86 -2.09
C GLU A 185 -3.97 9.38 -3.54
N HIS A 186 -2.93 8.61 -3.87
CA HIS A 186 -2.62 8.23 -5.26
C HIS A 186 -2.55 6.72 -5.48
N MET A 187 -2.95 5.91 -4.48
CA MET A 187 -2.96 4.45 -4.64
C MET A 187 -3.87 4.04 -5.79
N PRO A 188 -3.42 3.11 -6.65
CA PRO A 188 -4.28 2.55 -7.68
C PRO A 188 -5.38 1.72 -7.01
N GLU A 189 -6.55 2.33 -6.81
CA GLU A 189 -7.69 1.72 -6.12
C GLU A 189 -8.04 0.32 -6.66
N THR A 190 -7.82 0.10 -7.96
CA THR A 190 -8.10 -1.19 -8.62
C THR A 190 -7.07 -2.29 -8.34
N ALA A 191 -5.97 -2.00 -7.65
CA ALA A 191 -4.86 -2.92 -7.44
C ALA A 191 -4.76 -3.46 -6.01
N LEU A 192 -5.42 -2.82 -5.03
CA LEU A 192 -5.23 -3.10 -3.61
C LEU A 192 -5.54 -4.56 -3.22
N GLU A 193 -6.62 -5.12 -3.76
CA GLU A 193 -6.98 -6.52 -3.51
C GLU A 193 -6.05 -7.49 -4.22
N ARG A 194 -5.73 -7.21 -5.50
CA ARG A 194 -4.84 -8.09 -6.27
C ARG A 194 -3.41 -8.10 -5.73
N LEU A 195 -2.94 -6.96 -5.25
CA LEU A 195 -1.65 -6.88 -4.56
C LEU A 195 -1.73 -7.46 -3.14
N GLY A 196 -2.93 -7.72 -2.61
CA GLY A 196 -3.16 -8.32 -1.30
C GLY A 196 -3.03 -7.35 -0.13
N PHE A 197 -3.04 -6.02 -0.36
CA PHE A 197 -3.14 -5.05 0.73
C PHE A 197 -4.50 -5.14 1.42
N LEU A 198 -5.56 -5.29 0.65
CA LEU A 198 -6.91 -5.44 1.18
C LEU A 198 -7.47 -6.84 0.89
N PRO A 199 -8.23 -7.42 1.82
CA PRO A 199 -9.06 -8.59 1.57
C PRO A 199 -10.06 -8.35 0.43
N GLN A 200 -10.47 -9.41 -0.25
CA GLN A 200 -11.46 -9.34 -1.32
C GLN A 200 -12.77 -8.68 -0.87
N GLY A 201 -13.33 -7.83 -1.71
CA GLY A 201 -14.57 -7.11 -1.48
C GLY A 201 -14.42 -5.80 -0.71
N LEU A 202 -13.22 -5.45 -0.24
CA LEU A 202 -12.98 -4.18 0.47
C LEU A 202 -12.53 -3.03 -0.44
N GLN A 203 -12.02 -3.33 -1.62
CA GLN A 203 -11.56 -2.30 -2.56
C GLN A 203 -12.67 -1.30 -2.93
N ALA A 204 -13.90 -1.76 -3.14
CA ALA A 204 -15.05 -0.90 -3.43
C ALA A 204 -15.44 0.03 -2.26
N ARG A 205 -14.91 -0.22 -1.05
CA ARG A 205 -15.14 0.58 0.17
C ARG A 205 -13.93 1.44 0.52
N ALA A 206 -12.84 1.31 -0.24
CA ALA A 206 -11.62 2.10 -0.06
C ALA A 206 -11.82 3.52 -0.60
N VAL A 207 -11.38 4.51 0.18
CA VAL A 207 -11.44 5.92 -0.19
C VAL A 207 -10.11 6.58 0.17
N ALA A 208 -9.57 7.32 -0.78
CA ALA A 208 -8.40 8.15 -0.54
C ALA A 208 -8.79 9.39 0.26
N GLU A 209 -8.16 9.57 1.42
CA GLU A 209 -8.42 10.69 2.34
C GLU A 209 -7.37 11.80 2.25
N GLY A 210 -6.38 11.64 1.38
CA GLY A 210 -5.26 12.57 1.25
C GLY A 210 -4.40 12.62 2.51
N ASN A 211 -3.70 13.73 2.73
CA ASN A 211 -2.83 13.88 3.90
C ASN A 211 -3.63 14.18 5.16
N THR A 212 -4.19 13.14 5.78
CA THR A 212 -5.01 13.23 6.99
C THR A 212 -4.21 13.71 8.19
N SER A 213 -2.92 13.41 8.26
CA SER A 213 -2.03 13.85 9.34
C SER A 213 -1.82 15.36 9.30
N LEU A 214 -1.53 15.93 8.13
CA LEU A 214 -1.41 17.38 7.96
C LEU A 214 -2.74 18.10 8.24
N ARG A 215 -3.86 17.61 7.69
CA ARG A 215 -5.19 18.16 7.97
C ARG A 215 -5.51 18.13 9.46
N GLY A 216 -5.19 17.03 10.14
CA GLY A 216 -5.41 16.88 11.58
C GLY A 216 -4.55 17.83 12.40
N ALA A 217 -3.28 18.00 12.05
CA ALA A 217 -2.37 18.95 12.70
C ALA A 217 -2.86 20.40 12.53
N ALA A 218 -3.23 20.81 11.33
CA ALA A 218 -3.78 22.14 11.06
C ALA A 218 -5.07 22.39 11.85
N LEU A 219 -5.94 21.39 11.94
CA LEU A 219 -7.19 21.48 12.72
C LEU A 219 -6.91 21.70 14.21
N LEU A 220 -5.95 20.96 14.79
CA LEU A 220 -5.59 21.08 16.20
C LEU A 220 -4.84 22.36 16.53
N LEU A 221 -4.18 22.99 15.55
CA LEU A 221 -3.56 24.30 15.70
C LEU A 221 -4.62 25.42 15.72
N THR A 222 -5.63 25.30 14.87
CA THR A 222 -6.71 26.31 14.76
C THR A 222 -7.81 26.14 15.79
N ARG A 223 -7.97 24.94 16.37
CA ARG A 223 -8.99 24.58 17.36
C ARG A 223 -8.37 23.84 18.55
N PRO A 224 -7.64 24.53 19.43
CA PRO A 224 -6.91 23.90 20.55
C PRO A 224 -7.81 23.09 21.50
N GLU A 225 -9.10 23.46 21.62
CA GLU A 225 -10.10 22.77 22.44
C GLU A 225 -10.33 21.31 22.00
N LEU A 226 -10.01 20.97 20.74
CA LEU A 226 -10.15 19.61 20.24
C LEU A 226 -9.05 18.68 20.74
N ARG A 227 -7.94 19.24 21.27
CA ARG A 227 -6.80 18.44 21.78
C ARG A 227 -7.22 17.55 22.95
N GLU A 228 -7.95 18.09 23.91
CA GLU A 228 -8.41 17.30 25.05
C GLU A 228 -9.37 16.18 24.65
N ARG A 229 -10.20 16.43 23.66
CA ARG A 229 -11.10 15.40 23.12
C ARG A 229 -10.31 14.29 22.43
N LEU A 230 -9.28 14.65 21.66
CA LEU A 230 -8.40 13.68 21.00
C LEU A 230 -7.62 12.85 22.02
N VAL A 231 -7.10 13.48 23.07
CA VAL A 231 -6.39 12.79 24.17
C VAL A 231 -7.34 11.80 24.87
N ARG A 232 -8.55 12.21 25.19
CA ARG A 232 -9.56 11.31 25.78
C ARG A 232 -9.89 10.14 24.87
N TRP A 233 -10.09 10.39 23.58
CA TRP A 233 -10.33 9.34 22.61
C TRP A 233 -9.14 8.38 22.53
N SER A 234 -7.92 8.88 22.39
CA SER A 234 -6.72 8.04 22.28
C SER A 234 -6.46 7.20 23.53
N SER A 235 -6.77 7.74 24.72
CA SER A 235 -6.65 6.99 25.98
C SER A 235 -7.68 5.86 26.11
N GLY A 236 -8.78 5.90 25.35
CA GLY A 236 -9.78 4.84 25.27
C GLY A 236 -9.49 3.78 24.20
N CYS A 237 -8.47 3.99 23.36
CA CYS A 237 -8.12 3.03 22.31
C CYS A 237 -7.42 1.80 22.88
N THR A 238 -7.72 0.63 22.32
CA THR A 238 -6.99 -0.60 22.60
C THR A 238 -5.76 -0.68 21.67
N LEU A 239 -4.57 -0.65 22.25
CA LEU A 239 -3.33 -0.85 21.50
C LEU A 239 -3.16 -2.34 21.15
N VAL A 240 -2.97 -2.65 19.88
CA VAL A 240 -2.60 -3.97 19.38
C VAL A 240 -1.10 -3.98 19.16
N ASP A 241 -0.36 -4.55 20.13
CA ASP A 241 1.10 -4.69 20.02
C ASP A 241 1.43 -5.86 19.11
N LEU A 242 1.82 -5.53 17.89
CA LEU A 242 2.17 -6.53 16.87
C LEU A 242 3.47 -7.26 17.21
N ALA A 243 4.44 -6.57 17.83
CA ALA A 243 5.74 -7.14 18.15
C ALA A 243 5.66 -8.16 19.31
N ALA A 244 4.67 -8.01 20.20
CA ALA A 244 4.43 -8.94 21.29
C ALA A 244 3.76 -10.26 20.87
N ARG A 245 3.33 -10.38 19.60
CA ARG A 245 2.69 -11.59 19.09
C ARG A 245 3.67 -12.75 18.97
N PRO A 246 3.41 -13.92 19.57
CA PRO A 246 4.29 -15.09 19.46
C PRO A 246 4.43 -15.61 18.01
N ASP A 247 3.39 -15.42 17.21
CA ASP A 247 3.30 -15.86 15.82
C ASP A 247 3.69 -14.76 14.79
N PHE A 248 4.24 -13.62 15.24
CA PHE A 248 4.56 -12.48 14.39
C PHE A 248 5.32 -12.88 13.12
N THR A 249 6.43 -13.58 13.26
CA THR A 249 7.26 -13.98 12.11
C THR A 249 6.51 -14.90 11.16
N ALA A 250 5.79 -15.89 11.67
CA ALA A 250 5.03 -16.81 10.83
C ALA A 250 3.91 -16.09 10.07
N LEU A 251 3.21 -15.18 10.75
CA LEU A 251 2.15 -14.36 10.17
C LEU A 251 2.70 -13.40 9.11
N TYR A 252 3.81 -12.72 9.40
CA TYR A 252 4.48 -11.84 8.45
C TYR A 252 4.90 -12.60 7.18
N MET A 253 5.56 -13.76 7.34
CA MET A 253 5.98 -14.59 6.21
C MET A 253 4.81 -15.13 5.39
N ARG A 254 3.67 -15.44 6.03
CA ARG A 254 2.44 -15.84 5.32
C ARG A 254 1.93 -14.72 4.41
N HIS A 255 2.13 -13.47 4.81
CA HIS A 255 1.73 -12.32 4.02
C HIS A 255 2.76 -11.89 2.97
N MET A 256 3.94 -12.53 2.89
CA MET A 256 4.95 -12.29 1.84
C MET A 256 4.56 -12.89 0.48
N VAL A 257 3.28 -12.72 0.13
CA VAL A 257 2.70 -13.13 -1.17
C VAL A 257 1.70 -12.06 -1.62
N PHE A 258 1.54 -11.90 -2.92
CA PHE A 258 0.45 -11.09 -3.47
C PHE A 258 -0.90 -11.82 -3.31
N GLY A 259 -2.01 -11.05 -3.32
CA GLY A 259 -3.36 -11.56 -3.09
C GLY A 259 -3.95 -12.39 -4.23
#